data_8bf1af8e7fdc56952509ef25c81cde5a
#
_entry.id   8bf1af8e7fdc56952509ef25c81cde5a
#
_cell.length_a   1.000
_cell.length_b   1.000
_cell.length_c   1.000
_cell.angle_alpha   90.00
_cell.angle_beta   90.00
_cell.angle_gamma   90.00
#
_symmetry.space_group_name_H-M   'P 1'
#
loop_
_entity.id
_entity.type
_entity.pdbx_description
1 polymer ?
#
loop_
_entity_poly.entity_id
_entity_poly.type
_entity_poly.pdbx_seq_one_letter_code
_entity_poly.pdbx_strand_id
1 'polypeptide(L)'
;LKVGTFKVEASGFRLGERFIKIIFDNAIERNVEEIYVTLYMNRPELRMLYDLLIRWGFYKYGIKKNCNGEEVVLVKKMAGYDISKSVKENFPNIRYNVQKFFLPITPLFPDSQLRTEGNFDYLGDKAHRYALQKVYISLSYKRDMHPGDLLVIYRKGTMAGRKAYESVVSTICVVDEVRYNFSSKEDYLKYC
;
A
#
# COMPACT_ATOMS: atom_id res chain seq x y z
N LEU A 1 -5.42 8.39 16.28
CA LEU A 1 -5.93 7.01 16.34
C LEU A 1 -5.00 6.13 17.16
N LYS A 2 -5.52 5.39 18.13
CA LYS A 2 -4.77 4.35 18.86
C LYS A 2 -5.06 2.99 18.26
N VAL A 3 -4.01 2.22 17.93
CA VAL A 3 -4.14 0.80 17.60
C VAL A 3 -3.93 0.01 18.90
N GLY A 4 -5.03 -0.48 19.48
CA GLY A 4 -5.03 -1.11 20.82
C GLY A 4 -4.47 -2.52 20.83
N THR A 5 -4.84 -3.34 19.85
CA THR A 5 -4.38 -4.74 19.77
C THR A 5 -3.98 -5.06 18.35
N PHE A 6 -2.75 -5.55 18.20
CA PHE A 6 -2.23 -6.01 16.92
C PHE A 6 -1.79 -7.46 17.08
N LYS A 7 -2.63 -8.40 16.68
CA LYS A 7 -2.30 -9.83 16.70
C LYS A 7 -2.66 -10.43 15.35
N VAL A 8 -1.66 -11.02 14.69
CA VAL A 8 -1.83 -11.79 13.46
C VAL A 8 -1.38 -13.22 13.77
N GLU A 9 -2.31 -14.14 13.80
CA GLU A 9 -2.03 -15.55 14.13
C GLU A 9 -1.61 -16.38 12.91
N ALA A 10 -1.97 -15.91 11.71
CA ALA A 10 -1.62 -16.61 10.48
C ALA A 10 -0.35 -16.04 9.85
N SER A 11 0.54 -16.91 9.41
CA SER A 11 1.72 -16.56 8.62
C SER A 11 1.43 -16.72 7.12
N GLY A 12 1.91 -15.81 6.29
CA GLY A 12 1.86 -15.89 4.84
C GLY A 12 1.19 -14.68 4.16
N PHE A 13 1.33 -14.58 2.85
CA PHE A 13 0.68 -13.65 1.93
C PHE A 13 0.49 -12.20 2.42
N ARG A 14 1.56 -11.56 2.94
CA ARG A 14 1.59 -10.12 3.30
C ARG A 14 0.48 -9.69 4.27
N LEU A 15 0.07 -10.53 5.19
CA LEU A 15 -0.99 -10.23 6.16
C LEU A 15 -0.73 -8.96 6.97
N GLY A 16 0.53 -8.70 7.31
CA GLY A 16 0.92 -7.46 7.99
C GLY A 16 0.59 -6.21 7.16
N GLU A 17 0.85 -6.21 5.85
CA GLU A 17 0.52 -5.10 4.96
C GLU A 17 -1.00 -4.90 4.83
N ARG A 18 -1.77 -5.98 4.77
CA ARG A 18 -3.25 -5.91 4.77
C ARG A 18 -3.77 -5.23 6.02
N PHE A 19 -3.19 -5.56 7.16
CA PHE A 19 -3.60 -4.96 8.43
C PHE A 19 -3.24 -3.47 8.48
N ILE A 20 -2.03 -3.10 8.05
CA ILE A 20 -1.63 -1.69 7.92
C ILE A 20 -2.57 -0.94 6.99
N LYS A 21 -2.96 -1.55 5.86
CA LYS A 21 -3.93 -0.95 4.95
C LYS A 21 -5.25 -0.62 5.66
N ILE A 22 -5.79 -1.56 6.42
CA ILE A 22 -7.03 -1.33 7.19
C ILE A 22 -6.86 -0.18 8.19
N ILE A 23 -5.71 -0.10 8.87
CA ILE A 23 -5.41 1.01 9.79
C ILE A 23 -5.39 2.34 9.04
N PHE A 24 -4.72 2.41 7.89
CA PHE A 24 -4.64 3.63 7.10
C PHE A 24 -5.99 4.02 6.48
N ASP A 25 -6.75 3.07 5.95
CA ASP A 25 -8.09 3.32 5.42
C ASP A 25 -8.98 3.94 6.50
N ASN A 26 -9.00 3.37 7.71
CA ASN A 26 -9.74 3.91 8.85
C ASN A 26 -9.24 5.30 9.29
N ALA A 27 -7.93 5.54 9.24
CA ALA A 27 -7.36 6.82 9.62
C ALA A 27 -7.70 7.91 8.60
N ILE A 28 -7.70 7.60 7.31
CA ILE A 28 -8.07 8.50 6.21
C ILE A 28 -9.57 8.82 6.30
N GLU A 29 -10.42 7.80 6.42
CA GLU A 29 -11.88 7.95 6.50
C GLU A 29 -12.31 8.84 7.68
N ARG A 30 -11.59 8.73 8.81
CA ARG A 30 -11.87 9.51 10.02
C ARG A 30 -11.09 10.81 10.10
N ASN A 31 -10.34 11.15 9.06
CA ASN A 31 -9.49 12.35 9.00
C ASN A 31 -8.58 12.51 10.22
N VAL A 32 -7.87 11.44 10.59
CA VAL A 32 -7.02 11.36 11.78
C VAL A 32 -5.66 12.02 11.48
N GLU A 33 -5.19 12.87 12.36
CA GLU A 33 -3.90 13.54 12.23
C GLU A 33 -2.71 12.62 12.50
N GLU A 34 -2.86 11.72 13.50
CA GLU A 34 -1.78 10.84 13.93
C GLU A 34 -2.31 9.44 14.28
N ILE A 35 -1.50 8.42 13.99
CA ILE A 35 -1.71 7.05 14.43
C ILE A 35 -0.60 6.70 15.40
N TYR A 36 -0.91 6.06 16.53
CA TYR A 36 0.10 5.52 17.41
C TYR A 36 -0.15 4.07 17.80
N VAL A 37 0.95 3.35 17.98
CA VAL A 37 1.00 1.93 18.35
C VAL A 37 1.98 1.76 19.50
N THR A 38 1.64 0.93 20.48
CA THR A 38 2.58 0.57 21.56
C THR A 38 2.95 -0.91 21.46
N LEU A 39 4.25 -1.22 21.59
CA LEU A 39 4.79 -2.58 21.43
C LEU A 39 5.76 -2.91 22.56
N TYR A 40 5.65 -4.12 23.10
CA TYR A 40 6.64 -4.68 24.03
C TYR A 40 7.83 -5.26 23.25
N MET A 41 9.00 -4.61 23.33
CA MET A 41 10.20 -5.02 22.57
C MET A 41 10.91 -6.25 23.16
N ASN A 42 10.54 -6.68 24.35
CA ASN A 42 11.03 -7.93 24.97
C ASN A 42 10.43 -9.21 24.33
N ARG A 43 9.52 -9.06 23.36
CA ARG A 43 8.90 -10.18 22.64
C ARG A 43 9.47 -10.26 21.22
N PRO A 44 10.25 -11.33 20.93
CA PRO A 44 10.90 -11.49 19.61
C PRO A 44 9.93 -11.46 18.42
N GLU A 45 8.72 -12.01 18.61
CA GLU A 45 7.66 -12.05 17.59
C GLU A 45 7.16 -10.66 17.17
N LEU A 46 7.31 -9.65 18.04
CA LEU A 46 6.90 -8.28 17.74
C LEU A 46 7.95 -7.50 16.94
N ARG A 47 9.16 -8.04 16.78
CA ARG A 47 10.22 -7.38 16.03
C ARG A 47 9.87 -7.21 14.56
N MET A 48 9.29 -8.24 13.94
CA MET A 48 8.83 -8.17 12.55
C MET A 48 7.73 -7.10 12.37
N LEU A 49 6.84 -6.97 13.35
CA LEU A 49 5.82 -5.93 13.34
C LEU A 49 6.43 -4.53 13.50
N TYR A 50 7.41 -4.38 14.40
CA TYR A 50 8.14 -3.13 14.57
C TYR A 50 8.77 -2.70 13.24
N ASP A 51 9.54 -3.59 12.59
CA ASP A 51 10.22 -3.32 11.32
C ASP A 51 9.23 -3.00 10.20
N LEU A 52 8.08 -3.66 10.18
CA LEU A 52 7.00 -3.39 9.25
C LEU A 52 6.44 -1.98 9.44
N LEU A 53 6.14 -1.57 10.67
CA LEU A 53 5.63 -0.24 10.99
C LEU A 53 6.64 0.86 10.63
N ILE A 54 7.94 0.66 10.94
CA ILE A 54 9.00 1.61 10.55
C ILE A 54 9.03 1.78 9.03
N ARG A 55 8.98 0.68 8.28
CA ARG A 55 8.96 0.70 6.80
C ARG A 55 7.79 1.51 6.24
N TRP A 56 6.67 1.56 6.95
CA TRP A 56 5.49 2.35 6.57
C TRP A 56 5.44 3.74 7.22
N GLY A 57 6.58 4.22 7.71
CA GLY A 57 6.79 5.60 8.14
C GLY A 57 6.35 5.89 9.57
N PHE A 58 6.17 4.87 10.39
CA PHE A 58 6.11 5.07 11.83
C PHE A 58 7.51 5.37 12.36
N TYR A 59 7.61 6.22 13.35
CA TYR A 59 8.87 6.53 14.02
C TYR A 59 8.73 6.34 15.53
N LYS A 60 9.85 6.03 16.20
CA LYS A 60 9.88 5.89 17.66
C LYS A 60 9.70 7.26 18.28
N TYR A 61 8.59 7.44 18.97
CA TYR A 61 8.27 8.66 19.70
C TYR A 61 8.84 8.65 21.12
N GLY A 62 8.78 7.49 21.81
CA GLY A 62 9.25 7.37 23.17
C GLY A 62 9.08 5.96 23.75
N ILE A 63 9.22 5.86 25.05
CA ILE A 63 9.01 4.63 25.82
C ILE A 63 8.00 4.94 26.92
N LYS A 64 6.98 4.10 27.03
CA LYS A 64 6.01 4.13 28.12
C LYS A 64 6.31 2.99 29.09
N LYS A 65 6.45 3.32 30.35
CA LYS A 65 6.61 2.35 31.44
C LYS A 65 5.26 2.07 32.08
N ASN A 66 4.97 0.79 32.31
CA ASN A 66 3.79 0.36 33.05
C ASN A 66 4.14 -0.84 33.95
N CYS A 67 3.16 -1.37 34.69
CA CYS A 67 3.36 -2.50 35.60
C CYS A 67 3.79 -3.79 34.87
N ASN A 68 3.53 -3.93 33.57
CA ASN A 68 3.88 -5.08 32.77
C ASN A 68 5.22 -4.94 31.99
N GLY A 69 5.93 -3.82 32.20
CA GLY A 69 7.21 -3.55 31.54
C GLY A 69 7.24 -2.26 30.72
N GLU A 70 8.18 -2.21 29.78
CA GLU A 70 8.40 -1.07 28.90
C GLU A 70 7.80 -1.30 27.51
N GLU A 71 7.00 -0.37 27.05
CA GLU A 71 6.43 -0.33 25.69
C GLU A 71 7.11 0.75 24.87
N VAL A 72 7.57 0.42 23.69
CA VAL A 72 7.95 1.44 22.70
C VAL A 72 6.70 2.04 22.09
N VAL A 73 6.63 3.35 22.04
CA VAL A 73 5.57 4.10 21.39
C VAL A 73 6.04 4.48 19.99
N LEU A 74 5.34 3.97 18.98
CA LEU A 74 5.53 4.33 17.58
C LEU A 74 4.41 5.27 17.14
N VAL A 75 4.76 6.32 16.44
CA VAL A 75 3.81 7.32 15.91
C VAL A 75 4.00 7.46 14.41
N LYS A 76 2.90 7.67 13.70
CA LYS A 76 2.88 8.08 12.29
C LYS A 76 2.00 9.30 12.14
N LYS A 77 2.55 10.37 11.56
CA LYS A 77 1.79 11.55 11.13
C LYS A 77 1.12 11.25 9.78
N MET A 78 -0.16 11.60 9.66
CA MET A 78 -0.96 11.35 8.47
C MET A 78 -0.91 12.50 7.46
N ALA A 79 -0.40 13.67 7.86
CA ALA A 79 -0.25 14.83 7.00
C ALA A 79 1.22 15.18 6.76
N GLY A 80 1.48 15.84 5.62
CA GLY A 80 2.81 16.30 5.23
C GLY A 80 3.57 15.25 4.40
N TYR A 81 4.17 15.72 3.30
CA TYR A 81 5.05 14.92 2.44
C TYR A 81 6.49 15.32 2.71
N ASP A 82 7.34 14.36 3.02
CA ASP A 82 8.77 14.56 3.27
C ASP A 82 9.57 13.97 2.10
N ILE A 83 10.24 14.86 1.34
CA ILE A 83 11.00 14.46 0.15
C ILE A 83 12.22 13.58 0.46
N SER A 84 12.69 13.59 1.69
CA SER A 84 13.83 12.76 2.15
C SER A 84 13.42 11.31 2.43
N LYS A 85 12.11 11.04 2.52
CA LYS A 85 11.56 9.73 2.84
C LYS A 85 11.11 8.98 1.59
N SER A 86 11.12 7.66 1.68
CA SER A 86 10.61 6.78 0.64
C SER A 86 9.12 6.97 0.39
N VAL A 87 8.63 6.45 -0.75
CA VAL A 87 7.20 6.42 -1.09
C VAL A 87 6.38 5.74 0.00
N LYS A 88 6.86 4.63 0.55
CA LYS A 88 6.19 3.88 1.62
C LYS A 88 6.10 4.65 2.93
N GLU A 89 7.20 5.32 3.31
CA GLU A 89 7.21 6.14 4.52
C GLU A 89 6.28 7.35 4.41
N ASN A 90 6.11 7.90 3.20
CA ASN A 90 5.21 9.02 2.95
C ASN A 90 3.74 8.62 2.84
N PHE A 91 3.43 7.34 2.52
CA PHE A 91 2.04 6.90 2.35
C PHE A 91 1.19 7.27 3.60
N PRO A 92 -0.03 7.81 3.45
CA PRO A 92 -0.80 7.97 2.22
C PRO A 92 -0.58 9.29 1.45
N ASN A 93 0.37 10.13 1.85
CA ASN A 93 0.61 11.40 1.19
C ASN A 93 1.29 11.20 -0.16
N ILE A 94 0.83 11.95 -1.17
CA ILE A 94 1.37 11.88 -2.53
C ILE A 94 1.82 13.26 -3.00
N ARG A 95 2.82 13.29 -3.88
CA ARG A 95 3.23 14.49 -4.59
C ARG A 95 2.45 14.63 -5.89
N TYR A 96 1.84 15.78 -6.12
CA TYR A 96 1.11 16.06 -7.35
C TYR A 96 1.96 16.69 -8.46
N ASN A 97 3.07 17.34 -8.08
CA ASN A 97 3.99 17.98 -9.04
C ASN A 97 5.08 16.99 -9.52
N VAL A 98 4.65 15.90 -10.12
CA VAL A 98 5.47 14.82 -10.69
C VAL A 98 4.88 14.36 -12.00
N GLN A 99 5.60 13.53 -12.76
CA GLN A 99 5.07 12.94 -13.98
C GLN A 99 3.88 12.03 -13.66
N LYS A 100 2.92 11.99 -14.58
CA LYS A 100 1.70 11.21 -14.46
C LYS A 100 1.54 10.33 -15.68
N PHE A 101 1.42 9.04 -15.44
CA PHE A 101 1.23 8.04 -16.48
C PHE A 101 -0.18 7.49 -16.40
N PHE A 102 -0.83 7.35 -17.54
CA PHE A 102 -2.13 6.69 -17.62
C PHE A 102 -1.95 5.22 -17.98
N LEU A 103 -2.50 4.35 -17.14
CA LEU A 103 -2.53 2.92 -17.36
C LEU A 103 -3.97 2.49 -17.72
N PRO A 104 -4.26 2.27 -19.01
CA PRO A 104 -5.56 1.77 -19.42
C PRO A 104 -5.66 0.27 -19.14
N ILE A 105 -6.63 -0.14 -18.31
CA ILE A 105 -6.92 -1.55 -18.00
C ILE A 105 -8.24 -1.96 -18.65
N THR A 106 -8.20 -3.11 -19.32
CA THR A 106 -9.41 -3.71 -19.90
C THR A 106 -10.18 -4.47 -18.82
N PRO A 107 -11.51 -4.40 -18.75
CA PRO A 107 -12.31 -5.02 -17.69
C PRO A 107 -12.19 -6.54 -17.54
N LEU A 108 -11.61 -7.24 -18.50
CA LEU A 108 -11.32 -8.69 -18.40
C LEU A 108 -10.26 -9.04 -17.34
N PHE A 109 -9.48 -8.03 -16.88
CA PHE A 109 -8.44 -8.22 -15.87
C PHE A 109 -8.63 -7.40 -14.57
N PRO A 110 -9.81 -6.87 -14.26
CA PRO A 110 -9.86 -5.68 -13.40
C PRO A 110 -9.83 -5.97 -11.91
N ASP A 111 -10.50 -7.00 -11.49
CA ASP A 111 -10.96 -7.00 -10.10
C ASP A 111 -10.06 -7.79 -9.15
N SER A 112 -9.08 -8.48 -9.70
CA SER A 112 -8.13 -9.24 -8.89
C SER A 112 -6.96 -8.41 -8.36
N GLN A 113 -6.61 -7.30 -9.02
CA GLN A 113 -5.45 -6.47 -8.65
C GLN A 113 -5.80 -5.11 -8.06
N LEU A 114 -6.97 -4.59 -8.42
CA LEU A 114 -7.37 -3.23 -8.04
C LEU A 114 -8.76 -3.28 -7.42
N ARG A 115 -8.90 -2.77 -6.22
CA ARG A 115 -10.20 -2.62 -5.57
C ARG A 115 -10.99 -1.55 -6.32
N THR A 116 -11.99 -1.96 -7.10
CA THR A 116 -13.06 -1.07 -7.53
C THR A 116 -14.22 -1.27 -6.57
N GLU A 117 -14.71 -0.20 -5.98
CA GLU A 117 -15.90 -0.22 -5.14
C GLU A 117 -17.11 -0.67 -5.98
N GLY A 118 -17.64 -1.84 -5.67
CA GLY A 118 -18.83 -2.39 -6.33
C GLY A 118 -18.84 -3.91 -6.33
N ASN A 119 -19.76 -4.52 -5.61
CA ASN A 119 -20.30 -5.88 -5.65
C ASN A 119 -19.48 -6.97 -6.37
N PHE A 120 -18.26 -7.28 -5.89
CA PHE A 120 -17.47 -8.37 -6.41
C PHE A 120 -17.01 -9.37 -5.33
N ASP A 121 -17.94 -9.75 -4.47
CA ASP A 121 -17.72 -10.78 -3.44
C ASP A 121 -17.63 -12.20 -4.00
N TYR A 122 -17.74 -12.38 -5.32
CA TYR A 122 -17.82 -13.70 -5.94
C TYR A 122 -16.48 -14.42 -6.17
N LEU A 123 -15.35 -13.79 -5.95
CA LEU A 123 -14.03 -14.38 -6.28
C LEU A 123 -13.12 -14.60 -5.08
N GLY A 124 -13.65 -14.99 -3.96
CA GLY A 124 -12.87 -15.40 -2.79
C GLY A 124 -11.83 -14.35 -2.33
N ASP A 125 -11.54 -14.35 -1.05
CA ASP A 125 -10.61 -13.41 -0.41
C ASP A 125 -9.16 -13.64 -0.89
N LYS A 126 -8.81 -13.07 -2.04
CA LYS A 126 -7.44 -13.14 -2.55
C LYS A 126 -6.56 -12.13 -1.83
N ALA A 127 -5.53 -12.62 -1.17
CA ALA A 127 -4.60 -11.84 -0.35
C ALA A 127 -4.03 -10.59 -1.05
N HIS A 128 -3.79 -10.65 -2.37
CA HIS A 128 -3.26 -9.56 -3.17
C HIS A 128 -4.21 -8.36 -3.34
N ARG A 129 -5.53 -8.54 -3.16
CA ARG A 129 -6.51 -7.45 -3.24
C ARG A 129 -6.24 -6.32 -2.24
N TYR A 130 -5.83 -6.72 -1.04
CA TYR A 130 -5.63 -5.80 0.09
C TYR A 130 -4.17 -5.41 0.30
N ALA A 131 -3.25 -5.85 -0.56
CA ALA A 131 -1.87 -5.43 -0.49
C ALA A 131 -1.74 -3.95 -0.87
N LEU A 132 -1.00 -3.19 -0.05
CA LEU A 132 -0.67 -1.80 -0.35
C LEU A 132 0.29 -1.71 -1.54
N GLN A 133 1.26 -2.60 -1.60
CA GLN A 133 2.20 -2.70 -2.70
C GLN A 133 1.68 -3.70 -3.75
N LYS A 134 1.67 -3.28 -5.00
CA LYS A 134 1.23 -4.09 -6.13
C LYS A 134 2.32 -4.12 -7.19
N VAL A 135 2.42 -5.24 -7.90
CA VAL A 135 3.31 -5.40 -9.04
C VAL A 135 2.47 -5.33 -10.32
N TYR A 136 2.90 -4.51 -11.25
CA TYR A 136 2.32 -4.43 -12.58
C TYR A 136 3.37 -4.75 -13.63
N ILE A 137 3.07 -5.69 -14.50
CA ILE A 137 3.95 -6.12 -15.58
C ILE A 137 3.43 -5.55 -16.88
N SER A 138 4.26 -4.84 -17.62
CA SER A 138 3.91 -4.20 -18.89
C SER A 138 4.93 -4.54 -19.98
N LEU A 139 4.43 -4.73 -21.18
CA LEU A 139 5.24 -4.82 -22.41
C LEU A 139 5.45 -3.44 -23.07
N SER A 140 5.10 -2.35 -22.37
CA SER A 140 5.28 -1.00 -22.89
C SER A 140 6.76 -0.67 -23.10
N TYR A 141 7.05 0.00 -24.21
CA TYR A 141 8.39 0.51 -24.50
C TYR A 141 8.71 1.82 -23.77
N LYS A 142 7.75 2.43 -23.07
CA LYS A 142 8.00 3.63 -22.26
C LYS A 142 8.89 3.28 -21.08
N ARG A 143 10.04 3.94 -20.98
CA ARG A 143 11.08 3.70 -19.97
C ARG A 143 11.49 4.97 -19.22
N ASP A 144 10.60 5.92 -19.13
CA ASP A 144 10.79 7.25 -18.51
C ASP A 144 10.08 7.38 -17.15
N MET A 145 9.61 6.28 -16.59
CA MET A 145 8.94 6.24 -15.30
C MET A 145 9.96 6.10 -14.17
N HIS A 146 9.82 6.89 -13.12
CA HIS A 146 10.72 6.92 -11.98
C HIS A 146 9.97 6.73 -10.65
N PRO A 147 10.65 6.27 -9.60
CA PRO A 147 10.07 6.25 -8.25
C PRO A 147 9.55 7.63 -7.85
N GLY A 148 8.34 7.67 -7.29
CA GLY A 148 7.64 8.90 -6.93
C GLY A 148 6.67 9.43 -7.98
N ASP A 149 6.73 8.97 -9.23
CA ASP A 149 5.77 9.30 -10.27
C ASP A 149 4.38 8.73 -9.97
N LEU A 150 3.35 9.31 -10.56
CA LEU A 150 1.97 8.84 -10.39
C LEU A 150 1.53 7.99 -11.57
N LEU A 151 0.96 6.82 -11.24
CA LEU A 151 0.31 5.93 -12.18
C LEU A 151 -1.20 6.00 -11.96
N VAL A 152 -1.89 6.60 -12.92
CA VAL A 152 -3.36 6.74 -12.90
C VAL A 152 -3.97 5.56 -13.64
N ILE A 153 -4.66 4.71 -12.91
CA ILE A 153 -5.29 3.52 -13.46
C ILE A 153 -6.67 3.87 -13.99
N TYR A 154 -6.85 3.61 -15.27
CA TYR A 154 -8.04 3.94 -16.02
C TYR A 154 -8.72 2.69 -16.52
N ARG A 155 -9.92 2.41 -16.00
CA ARG A 155 -10.73 1.27 -16.43
C ARG A 155 -11.51 1.65 -17.69
N LYS A 156 -11.29 0.92 -18.78
CA LYS A 156 -12.02 1.10 -20.03
C LYS A 156 -13.44 0.54 -19.90
N GLY A 157 -14.41 1.24 -20.47
CA GLY A 157 -15.77 0.72 -20.63
C GLY A 157 -15.81 -0.49 -21.58
N THR A 158 -16.74 -1.40 -21.34
CA THR A 158 -16.91 -2.65 -22.10
C THR A 158 -17.86 -2.55 -23.27
N MET A 159 -18.92 -1.76 -23.13
CA MET A 159 -19.97 -1.67 -24.13
C MET A 159 -19.56 -0.83 -25.35
N ALA A 160 -19.71 -1.41 -26.53
CA ALA A 160 -19.53 -0.66 -27.78
C ALA A 160 -20.48 0.55 -27.83
N GLY A 161 -19.94 1.72 -28.18
CA GLY A 161 -20.69 3.00 -28.22
C GLY A 161 -20.86 3.71 -26.88
N ARG A 162 -20.61 3.09 -25.74
CA ARG A 162 -20.68 3.71 -24.39
C ARG A 162 -19.36 3.79 -23.67
N LYS A 163 -18.26 3.41 -24.30
CA LYS A 163 -16.92 3.37 -23.69
C LYS A 163 -16.49 4.67 -23.03
N ALA A 164 -16.85 5.80 -23.60
CA ALA A 164 -16.53 7.12 -23.06
C ALA A 164 -17.24 7.41 -21.73
N TYR A 165 -18.44 6.90 -21.56
CA TYR A 165 -19.25 7.12 -20.34
C TYR A 165 -19.01 6.11 -19.23
N GLU A 166 -18.58 4.92 -19.60
CA GLU A 166 -18.30 3.82 -18.65
C GLU A 166 -16.85 3.80 -18.16
N SER A 167 -15.98 4.52 -18.86
CA SER A 167 -14.57 4.56 -18.51
C SER A 167 -14.33 5.50 -17.35
N VAL A 168 -13.64 5.01 -16.31
CA VAL A 168 -13.40 5.77 -15.09
C VAL A 168 -11.97 5.62 -14.59
N VAL A 169 -11.46 6.65 -13.95
CA VAL A 169 -10.25 6.53 -13.13
C VAL A 169 -10.62 5.75 -11.88
N SER A 170 -10.00 4.60 -11.69
CA SER A 170 -10.32 3.70 -10.57
C SER A 170 -9.35 3.84 -9.41
N THR A 171 -8.08 4.14 -9.69
CA THR A 171 -7.04 4.18 -8.66
C THR A 171 -5.88 5.08 -9.09
N ILE A 172 -5.26 5.74 -8.12
CA ILE A 172 -3.98 6.41 -8.29
C ILE A 172 -2.95 5.65 -7.46
N CYS A 173 -1.87 5.24 -8.11
CA CYS A 173 -0.73 4.58 -7.47
C CYS A 173 0.50 5.50 -7.53
N VAL A 174 1.37 5.39 -6.55
CA VAL A 174 2.70 6.00 -6.59
C VAL A 174 3.68 4.91 -7.00
N VAL A 175 4.54 5.21 -7.96
CA VAL A 175 5.59 4.29 -8.40
C VAL A 175 6.63 4.18 -7.28
N ASP A 176 6.83 2.99 -6.76
CA ASP A 176 7.82 2.69 -5.73
C ASP A 176 9.15 2.25 -6.36
N GLU A 177 9.08 1.35 -7.32
CA GLU A 177 10.23 0.80 -8.04
C GLU A 177 9.86 0.51 -9.50
N VAL A 178 10.82 0.66 -10.41
CA VAL A 178 10.69 0.27 -11.81
C VAL A 178 11.85 -0.64 -12.18
N ARG A 179 11.53 -1.79 -12.79
CA ARG A 179 12.51 -2.71 -13.33
C ARG A 179 12.25 -2.98 -14.80
N TYR A 180 13.26 -2.79 -15.60
CA TYR A 180 13.18 -3.01 -17.04
C TYR A 180 13.81 -4.34 -17.48
N ASN A 181 14.72 -4.89 -16.68
CA ASN A 181 15.41 -6.12 -16.98
C ASN A 181 15.44 -7.05 -15.77
N PHE A 182 15.34 -8.34 -16.02
CA PHE A 182 15.51 -9.40 -15.03
C PHE A 182 16.67 -10.28 -15.47
N SER A 183 17.53 -10.66 -14.54
CA SER A 183 18.70 -11.49 -14.81
C SER A 183 18.36 -12.96 -15.06
N SER A 184 17.24 -13.43 -14.48
CA SER A 184 16.74 -14.79 -14.64
C SER A 184 15.24 -14.88 -14.40
N LYS A 185 14.66 -16.04 -14.71
CA LYS A 185 13.26 -16.36 -14.39
C LYS A 185 13.01 -16.33 -12.88
N GLU A 186 13.95 -16.81 -12.09
CA GLU A 186 13.87 -16.82 -10.63
C GLU A 186 13.88 -15.40 -10.06
N ASP A 187 14.67 -14.50 -10.64
CA ASP A 187 14.69 -13.08 -10.27
C ASP A 187 13.34 -12.41 -10.57
N TYR A 188 12.75 -12.71 -11.73
CA TYR A 188 11.40 -12.25 -12.08
C TYR A 188 10.33 -12.77 -11.12
N LEU A 189 10.35 -14.06 -10.78
CA LEU A 189 9.34 -14.68 -9.92
C LEU A 189 9.39 -14.18 -8.46
N LYS A 190 10.50 -13.59 -7.99
CA LYS A 190 10.57 -12.95 -6.69
C LYS A 190 9.70 -11.68 -6.60
N TYR A 191 9.35 -11.10 -7.74
CA TYR A 191 8.51 -9.89 -7.83
C TYR A 191 7.03 -10.20 -8.06
N CYS A 192 6.70 -11.36 -8.55
CA CYS A 192 5.34 -11.83 -8.78
C CYS A 192 4.80 -12.59 -7.58
#